data_a563cbd4fe646c23e744ad7fd38cb136
#
_entry.id   a563cbd4fe646c23e744ad7fd38cb136
#
_cell.length_a   1.000
_cell.length_b   1.000
_cell.length_c   1.000
_cell.angle_alpha   90.00
_cell.angle_beta   90.00
_cell.angle_gamma   90.00
#
_symmetry.space_group_name_H-M   'P 1'
#
loop_
_entity.id
_entity.type
_entity.pdbx_description
1 polymer ?
#
loop_
_entity_poly.entity_id
_entity_poly.type
_entity_poly.pdbx_seq_one_letter_code
_entity_poly.pdbx_strand_id
1 'polypeptide(L)'
;NTPLLGMLKSLLIPGVFLVFSIPALAHSPWGQYQVYRQMHLLIMSTIPDGPTYAYSNKIVKAINEVIPEAKARPARAKNFERVHSLFKTKQIQLVLLSKSNAKALLEGSAPFSGLGPVEAKVLYAFGDLLLLVQNDFPDSNVWLLADAFKKIHSRLPGALTPQQIMVLPNLHPSALLAFRGNPIP
;
A
#
# COMPACT_ATOMS: atom_id res chain seq x y z
N ASN A 1 -9.09 -80.95 -38.28
CA ASN A 1 -7.96 -80.05 -38.24
C ASN A 1 -8.42 -78.60 -38.24
N THR A 2 -8.66 -78.06 -37.11
CA THR A 2 -9.16 -76.71 -36.89
C THR A 2 -8.05 -75.78 -36.48
N PRO A 3 -7.92 -74.57 -37.00
CA PRO A 3 -7.05 -73.57 -36.43
C PRO A 3 -7.78 -72.67 -35.45
N LEU A 4 -7.18 -72.44 -34.31
CA LEU A 4 -7.60 -71.51 -33.27
C LEU A 4 -7.50 -70.05 -33.73
N LEU A 5 -8.62 -69.37 -33.68
CA LEU A 5 -8.70 -67.93 -33.86
C LEU A 5 -8.47 -67.22 -32.53
N GLY A 6 -7.33 -66.53 -32.40
CA GLY A 6 -7.02 -65.74 -31.21
C GLY A 6 -7.81 -64.41 -31.22
N MET A 7 -8.68 -64.26 -30.23
CA MET A 7 -9.37 -63.00 -29.95
C MET A 7 -8.46 -62.00 -29.23
N LEU A 8 -8.00 -60.98 -29.94
CA LEU A 8 -7.33 -59.83 -29.36
C LEU A 8 -8.38 -58.90 -28.75
N LYS A 9 -8.52 -58.90 -27.45
CA LYS A 9 -9.38 -57.95 -26.73
C LYS A 9 -8.64 -56.61 -26.62
N SER A 10 -9.08 -55.66 -27.40
CA SER A 10 -8.68 -54.27 -27.32
C SER A 10 -9.20 -53.63 -26.03
N LEU A 11 -8.31 -53.32 -25.10
CA LEU A 11 -8.62 -52.63 -23.83
C LEU A 11 -8.66 -51.13 -24.10
N LEU A 12 -9.84 -50.57 -24.29
CA LEU A 12 -10.09 -49.14 -24.35
C LEU A 12 -10.01 -48.57 -22.93
N ILE A 13 -8.93 -47.85 -22.62
CA ILE A 13 -8.79 -47.05 -21.38
C ILE A 13 -9.47 -45.73 -21.63
N PRO A 14 -10.58 -45.39 -20.92
CA PRO A 14 -11.14 -44.06 -21.01
C PRO A 14 -10.20 -43.06 -20.27
N GLY A 15 -9.56 -42.21 -21.04
CA GLY A 15 -8.81 -41.10 -20.52
C GLY A 15 -9.72 -40.13 -19.77
N VAL A 16 -9.61 -40.12 -18.45
CA VAL A 16 -10.27 -39.10 -17.63
C VAL A 16 -9.54 -37.79 -17.83
N PHE A 17 -10.07 -36.92 -18.66
CA PHE A 17 -9.67 -35.52 -18.74
C PHE A 17 -10.15 -34.82 -17.47
N LEU A 18 -9.26 -34.66 -16.48
CA LEU A 18 -9.46 -33.77 -15.37
C LEU A 18 -9.33 -32.33 -15.88
N VAL A 19 -10.47 -31.73 -16.23
CA VAL A 19 -10.55 -30.29 -16.51
C VAL A 19 -10.40 -29.57 -15.19
N PHE A 20 -9.21 -29.09 -14.90
CA PHE A 20 -8.97 -28.13 -13.81
C PHE A 20 -9.69 -26.83 -14.18
N SER A 21 -10.88 -26.65 -13.64
CA SER A 21 -11.57 -25.37 -13.66
C SER A 21 -10.79 -24.39 -12.78
N ILE A 22 -9.91 -23.61 -13.40
CA ILE A 22 -9.28 -22.44 -12.71
C ILE A 22 -10.43 -21.47 -12.48
N PRO A 23 -10.76 -21.13 -11.21
CA PRO A 23 -11.83 -20.17 -10.96
C PRO A 23 -11.41 -18.83 -11.56
N ALA A 24 -12.21 -18.35 -12.50
CA ALA A 24 -12.06 -17.03 -13.12
C ALA A 24 -12.42 -15.92 -12.12
N LEU A 25 -11.65 -15.78 -11.05
CA LEU A 25 -11.77 -14.66 -10.08
C LEU A 25 -11.32 -13.31 -10.67
N ALA A 26 -10.74 -13.34 -11.88
CA ALA A 26 -10.12 -12.15 -12.49
C ALA A 26 -11.09 -11.22 -13.22
N HIS A 27 -12.39 -11.56 -13.33
CA HIS A 27 -13.32 -10.84 -14.21
C HIS A 27 -14.44 -10.06 -13.52
N SER A 28 -14.45 -9.99 -12.17
CA SER A 28 -15.36 -9.08 -11.50
C SER A 28 -14.72 -7.68 -11.39
N PRO A 29 -15.47 -6.59 -11.62
CA PRO A 29 -14.94 -5.22 -11.39
C PRO A 29 -14.36 -5.04 -10.00
N TRP A 30 -14.93 -5.66 -8.99
CA TRP A 30 -14.45 -5.66 -7.60
C TRP A 30 -13.11 -6.38 -7.45
N GLY A 31 -12.90 -7.51 -8.13
CA GLY A 31 -11.63 -8.24 -8.12
C GLY A 31 -10.49 -7.45 -8.75
N GLN A 32 -10.76 -6.70 -9.81
CA GLN A 32 -9.76 -5.85 -10.47
C GLN A 32 -9.25 -4.74 -9.54
N TYR A 33 -10.13 -4.08 -8.77
CA TYR A 33 -9.73 -3.07 -7.78
C TYR A 33 -8.88 -3.66 -6.67
N GLN A 34 -9.19 -4.84 -6.19
CA GLN A 34 -8.41 -5.51 -5.16
C GLN A 34 -7.01 -5.86 -5.66
N VAL A 35 -6.90 -6.45 -6.84
CA VAL A 35 -5.62 -6.75 -7.49
C VAL A 35 -4.80 -5.49 -7.73
N TYR A 36 -5.42 -4.42 -8.23
CA TYR A 36 -4.74 -3.14 -8.44
C TYR A 36 -4.13 -2.60 -7.14
N ARG A 37 -4.88 -2.64 -6.03
CA ARG A 37 -4.41 -2.18 -4.72
C ARG A 37 -3.27 -3.03 -4.17
N GLN A 38 -3.26 -4.33 -4.45
CA GLN A 38 -2.19 -5.23 -4.05
C GLN A 38 -0.91 -5.05 -4.88
N MET A 39 -1.07 -4.65 -6.15
CA MET A 39 0.06 -4.50 -7.08
C MET A 39 0.76 -3.14 -7.00
N HIS A 40 0.14 -2.14 -6.37
CA HIS A 40 0.62 -0.76 -6.35
C HIS A 40 0.71 -0.23 -4.93
N LEU A 41 1.79 0.48 -4.64
CA LEU A 41 1.87 1.31 -3.44
C LEU A 41 1.03 2.57 -3.68
N LEU A 42 -0.10 2.68 -2.99
CA LEU A 42 -1.02 3.81 -3.14
C LEU A 42 -0.80 4.82 -2.00
N ILE A 43 -0.56 6.07 -2.37
CA ILE A 43 -0.53 7.20 -1.44
C ILE A 43 -1.81 7.99 -1.64
N MET A 44 -2.71 7.88 -0.67
CA MET A 44 -4.00 8.57 -0.69
C MET A 44 -3.86 10.00 -0.18
N SER A 45 -4.46 10.93 -0.93
CA SER A 45 -4.72 12.30 -0.50
C SER A 45 -6.20 12.62 -0.66
N THR A 46 -6.62 13.82 -0.33
CA THR A 46 -8.03 14.22 -0.49
C THR A 46 -8.16 15.62 -1.08
N ILE A 47 -9.22 15.82 -1.87
CA ILE A 47 -9.49 17.10 -2.55
C ILE A 47 -9.59 18.27 -1.56
N PRO A 48 -10.32 18.17 -0.43
CA PRO A 48 -10.42 19.27 0.53
C PRO A 48 -9.11 19.65 1.22
N ASP A 49 -8.09 18.76 1.22
CA ASP A 49 -6.77 19.04 1.78
C ASP A 49 -5.79 19.43 0.66
N GLY A 50 -6.01 20.61 0.10
CA GLY A 50 -5.55 21.15 -1.16
C GLY A 50 -4.17 20.77 -1.69
N PRO A 51 -3.04 20.97 -0.95
CA PRO A 51 -1.70 20.74 -1.51
C PRO A 51 -1.28 19.27 -1.56
N THR A 52 -2.03 18.36 -0.88
CA THR A 52 -1.57 16.98 -0.64
C THR A 52 -1.47 16.15 -1.90
N TYR A 53 -2.41 16.30 -2.84
CA TYR A 53 -2.36 15.52 -4.08
C TYR A 53 -1.18 15.91 -4.98
N ALA A 54 -0.97 17.20 -5.18
CA ALA A 54 0.17 17.68 -5.96
C ALA A 54 1.51 17.23 -5.35
N TYR A 55 1.60 17.25 -4.03
CA TYR A 55 2.79 16.80 -3.32
C TYR A 55 2.97 15.28 -3.41
N SER A 56 1.89 14.49 -3.30
CA SER A 56 1.95 13.03 -3.42
C SER A 56 2.47 12.59 -4.80
N ASN A 57 2.19 13.34 -5.87
CA ASN A 57 2.78 13.08 -7.18
C ASN A 57 4.31 13.20 -7.17
N LYS A 58 4.86 14.17 -6.43
CA LYS A 58 6.32 14.32 -6.27
C LYS A 58 6.92 13.14 -5.50
N ILE A 59 6.27 12.73 -4.42
CA ILE A 59 6.70 11.57 -3.63
C ILE A 59 6.70 10.30 -4.49
N VAL A 60 5.60 10.03 -5.19
CA VAL A 60 5.44 8.86 -6.05
C VAL A 60 6.52 8.79 -7.11
N LYS A 61 6.80 9.91 -7.78
CA LYS A 61 7.87 9.99 -8.79
C LYS A 61 9.22 9.63 -8.18
N ALA A 62 9.55 10.23 -7.03
CA ALA A 62 10.83 9.99 -6.36
C ALA A 62 10.96 8.56 -5.83
N ILE A 63 9.91 7.98 -5.27
CA ILE A 63 9.91 6.57 -4.81
C ILE A 63 10.12 5.62 -5.99
N ASN A 64 9.43 5.82 -7.11
CA ASN A 64 9.56 4.93 -8.28
C ASN A 64 10.95 4.95 -8.90
N GLU A 65 11.75 6.01 -8.68
CA GLU A 65 13.14 6.07 -9.13
C GLU A 65 14.07 5.16 -8.31
N VAL A 66 13.78 4.93 -7.03
CA VAL A 66 14.63 4.14 -6.11
C VAL A 66 14.04 2.78 -5.76
N ILE A 67 12.71 2.64 -5.83
CA ILE A 67 12.01 1.36 -5.65
C ILE A 67 10.95 1.22 -6.76
N PRO A 68 11.35 0.94 -8.01
CA PRO A 68 10.40 0.80 -9.12
C PRO A 68 9.41 -0.36 -8.92
N GLU A 69 9.80 -1.38 -8.14
CA GLU A 69 8.97 -2.54 -7.82
C GLU A 69 7.73 -2.15 -6.98
N ALA A 70 7.79 -1.05 -6.24
CA ALA A 70 6.66 -0.54 -5.47
C ALA A 70 5.52 -0.10 -6.38
N LYS A 71 5.79 0.23 -7.63
CA LYS A 71 4.80 0.72 -8.61
C LYS A 71 3.91 1.78 -7.99
N ALA A 72 4.53 2.74 -7.28
CA ALA A 72 3.82 3.77 -6.52
C ALA A 72 2.89 4.57 -7.41
N ARG A 73 1.71 4.89 -6.91
CA ARG A 73 0.69 5.70 -7.59
C ARG A 73 0.02 6.65 -6.60
N PRO A 74 -0.27 7.89 -7.02
CA PRO A 74 -1.10 8.77 -6.22
C PRO A 74 -2.55 8.33 -6.31
N ALA A 75 -3.26 8.43 -5.20
CA ALA A 75 -4.69 8.24 -5.14
C ALA A 75 -5.33 9.47 -4.47
N ARG A 76 -6.54 9.84 -4.87
CA ARG A 76 -7.22 11.03 -4.38
C ARG A 76 -8.67 10.72 -4.02
N ALA A 77 -8.99 10.87 -2.74
CA ALA A 77 -10.35 10.73 -2.25
C ALA A 77 -11.15 12.02 -2.47
N LYS A 78 -12.45 11.86 -2.72
CA LYS A 78 -13.38 12.98 -2.93
C LYS A 78 -13.54 13.84 -1.67
N ASN A 79 -13.54 13.21 -0.50
CA ASN A 79 -13.80 13.87 0.79
C ASN A 79 -13.06 13.15 1.93
N PHE A 80 -13.12 13.71 3.12
CA PHE A 80 -12.48 13.16 4.32
C PHE A 80 -13.11 11.83 4.78
N GLU A 81 -14.41 11.64 4.63
CA GLU A 81 -15.11 10.40 4.98
C GLU A 81 -14.55 9.23 4.14
N ARG A 82 -14.27 9.47 2.88
CA ARG A 82 -13.69 8.44 2.00
C ARG A 82 -12.26 8.09 2.40
N VAL A 83 -11.44 9.08 2.75
CA VAL A 83 -10.10 8.84 3.31
C VAL A 83 -10.20 7.98 4.55
N HIS A 84 -11.03 8.38 5.50
CA HIS A 84 -11.22 7.65 6.76
C HIS A 84 -11.66 6.21 6.50
N SER A 85 -12.69 6.00 5.68
CA SER A 85 -13.23 4.67 5.36
C SER A 85 -12.17 3.77 4.74
N LEU A 86 -11.46 4.23 3.71
CA LEU A 86 -10.45 3.43 3.01
C LEU A 86 -9.24 3.11 3.89
N PHE A 87 -8.85 4.05 4.74
CA PHE A 87 -7.72 3.88 5.63
C PHE A 87 -8.07 2.98 6.82
N LYS A 88 -9.21 3.23 7.48
CA LYS A 88 -9.69 2.42 8.61
C LYS A 88 -9.96 0.96 8.22
N THR A 89 -10.48 0.72 7.02
CA THR A 89 -10.73 -0.64 6.52
C THR A 89 -9.52 -1.29 5.86
N LYS A 90 -8.35 -0.66 5.97
CA LYS A 90 -7.07 -1.19 5.46
C LYS A 90 -7.04 -1.42 3.94
N GLN A 91 -7.86 -0.70 3.21
CA GLN A 91 -7.88 -0.74 1.75
C GLN A 91 -6.78 0.13 1.13
N ILE A 92 -6.26 1.09 1.89
CA ILE A 92 -5.12 1.96 1.53
C ILE A 92 -4.14 1.93 2.70
N GLN A 93 -2.86 1.76 2.40
CA GLN A 93 -1.80 1.65 3.40
C GLN A 93 -1.18 2.98 3.80
N LEU A 94 -1.15 3.96 2.89
CA LEU A 94 -0.51 5.25 3.09
C LEU A 94 -1.49 6.38 2.82
N VAL A 95 -1.46 7.40 3.69
CA VAL A 95 -2.26 8.62 3.57
C VAL A 95 -1.36 9.83 3.79
N LEU A 96 -1.40 10.79 2.87
CA LEU A 96 -0.73 12.08 2.99
C LEU A 96 -1.76 13.15 3.32
N LEU A 97 -1.64 13.78 4.49
CA LEU A 97 -2.51 14.83 4.96
C LEU A 97 -1.70 16.01 5.51
N SER A 98 -2.32 17.20 5.58
CA SER A 98 -1.78 18.27 6.40
C SER A 98 -1.66 17.82 7.86
N LYS A 99 -0.70 18.36 8.62
CA LYS A 99 -0.49 17.98 10.03
C LYS A 99 -1.75 18.07 10.86
N SER A 100 -2.54 19.13 10.69
CA SER A 100 -3.81 19.29 11.41
C SER A 100 -4.82 18.19 11.09
N ASN A 101 -4.98 17.85 9.80
CA ASN A 101 -5.89 16.79 9.36
C ASN A 101 -5.37 15.40 9.73
N ALA A 102 -4.05 15.17 9.68
CA ALA A 102 -3.45 13.93 10.15
C ALA A 102 -3.71 13.70 11.65
N LYS A 103 -3.50 14.74 12.47
CA LYS A 103 -3.83 14.70 13.90
C LYS A 103 -5.30 14.43 14.13
N ALA A 104 -6.19 15.12 13.41
CA ALA A 104 -7.63 14.93 13.49
C ALA A 104 -8.06 13.51 13.12
N LEU A 105 -7.44 12.90 12.12
CA LEU A 105 -7.70 11.50 11.73
C LEU A 105 -7.35 10.53 12.86
N LEU A 106 -6.21 10.72 13.51
CA LEU A 106 -5.75 9.88 14.62
C LEU A 106 -6.61 10.03 15.87
N GLU A 107 -7.14 11.24 16.12
CA GLU A 107 -7.93 11.57 17.31
C GLU A 107 -9.43 11.38 17.10
N GLY A 108 -9.91 11.29 15.87
CA GLY A 108 -11.34 11.27 15.56
C GLY A 108 -12.04 12.62 15.76
N SER A 109 -11.28 13.72 15.62
CA SER A 109 -11.81 15.08 15.69
C SER A 109 -12.15 15.64 14.30
N ALA A 110 -12.82 16.82 14.24
CA ALA A 110 -13.19 17.43 12.95
C ALA A 110 -11.96 17.58 12.02
N PRO A 111 -12.03 17.23 10.73
CA PRO A 111 -13.23 16.89 9.92
C PRO A 111 -13.68 15.42 9.99
N PHE A 112 -13.13 14.60 10.90
CA PHE A 112 -13.46 13.18 11.04
C PHE A 112 -14.41 12.90 12.22
N SER A 113 -15.07 13.93 12.76
CA SER A 113 -16.01 13.79 13.87
C SER A 113 -17.13 12.79 13.57
N GLY A 114 -17.42 11.92 14.53
CA GLY A 114 -18.43 10.87 14.38
C GLY A 114 -17.97 9.62 13.62
N LEU A 115 -16.78 9.64 13.01
CA LEU A 115 -16.23 8.49 12.30
C LEU A 115 -15.32 7.62 13.19
N GLY A 116 -14.87 8.18 14.29
CA GLY A 116 -13.96 7.55 15.25
C GLY A 116 -12.49 7.66 14.86
N PRO A 117 -11.56 7.49 15.81
CA PRO A 117 -10.14 7.55 15.59
C PRO A 117 -9.65 6.41 14.69
N VAL A 118 -8.54 6.64 14.01
CA VAL A 118 -7.83 5.62 13.23
C VAL A 118 -6.44 5.41 13.84
N GLU A 119 -6.08 4.17 14.03
CA GLU A 119 -4.73 3.80 14.48
C GLU A 119 -3.76 3.79 13.30
N ALA A 120 -2.75 4.62 13.36
CA ALA A 120 -1.70 4.70 12.35
C ALA A 120 -0.42 5.28 12.96
N LYS A 121 0.68 5.15 12.24
CA LYS A 121 1.99 5.69 12.61
C LYS A 121 2.46 6.71 11.58
N VAL A 122 3.34 7.61 12.01
CA VAL A 122 4.04 8.52 11.11
C VAL A 122 5.14 7.76 10.39
N LEU A 123 5.22 7.90 9.07
CA LEU A 123 6.33 7.40 8.27
C LEU A 123 7.32 8.51 7.93
N TYR A 124 6.82 9.65 7.47
CA TYR A 124 7.66 10.79 7.10
C TYR A 124 6.89 12.12 7.21
N ALA A 125 7.63 13.25 7.16
CA ALA A 125 7.05 14.59 7.20
C ALA A 125 7.69 15.51 6.15
N PHE A 126 6.87 16.39 5.57
CA PHE A 126 7.26 17.30 4.50
C PHE A 126 6.65 18.67 4.78
N GLY A 127 7.41 19.54 5.45
CA GLY A 127 6.88 20.82 5.90
C GLY A 127 5.65 20.64 6.78
N ASP A 128 4.48 21.10 6.32
CA ASP A 128 3.21 20.96 7.04
C ASP A 128 2.41 19.71 6.64
N LEU A 129 3.02 18.77 5.94
CA LEU A 129 2.39 17.51 5.52
C LEU A 129 2.97 16.32 6.28
N LEU A 130 2.10 15.38 6.66
CA LEU A 130 2.48 14.09 7.27
C LEU A 130 2.05 12.93 6.38
N LEU A 131 2.96 12.00 6.20
CA LEU A 131 2.70 10.70 5.61
C LEU A 131 2.45 9.69 6.72
N LEU A 132 1.22 9.20 6.81
CA LEU A 132 0.81 8.18 7.76
C LEU A 132 0.80 6.81 7.12
N VAL A 133 1.13 5.79 7.90
CA VAL A 133 1.12 4.39 7.48
C VAL A 133 0.26 3.56 8.41
N GLN A 134 -0.48 2.60 7.86
CA GLN A 134 -1.26 1.63 8.62
C GLN A 134 -0.37 0.81 9.54
N ASN A 135 -0.85 0.53 10.77
CA ASN A 135 -0.12 -0.28 11.75
C ASN A 135 0.18 -1.70 11.28
N ASP A 136 -0.64 -2.26 10.41
CA ASP A 136 -0.50 -3.61 9.88
C ASP A 136 0.20 -3.68 8.51
N PHE A 137 0.66 -2.54 7.99
CA PHE A 137 1.52 -2.56 6.81
C PHE A 137 2.84 -3.26 7.18
N PRO A 138 3.33 -4.21 6.36
CA PRO A 138 4.48 -5.03 6.75
C PRO A 138 5.71 -4.22 7.14
N ASP A 139 6.33 -4.56 8.26
CA ASP A 139 7.48 -3.87 8.83
C ASP A 139 8.64 -3.72 7.84
N SER A 140 8.91 -4.76 7.06
CA SER A 140 9.93 -4.73 6.01
C SER A 140 9.62 -3.70 4.92
N ASN A 141 8.35 -3.54 4.56
CA ASN A 141 7.93 -2.54 3.57
C ASN A 141 8.05 -1.12 4.12
N VAL A 142 7.70 -0.91 5.40
CA VAL A 142 7.90 0.38 6.07
C VAL A 142 9.38 0.73 6.12
N TRP A 143 10.23 -0.23 6.47
CA TRP A 143 11.68 -0.05 6.48
C TRP A 143 12.22 0.36 5.10
N LEU A 144 11.81 -0.34 4.05
CA LEU A 144 12.23 -0.04 2.67
C LEU A 144 11.81 1.35 2.23
N LEU A 145 10.59 1.78 2.58
CA LEU A 145 10.11 3.14 2.29
C LEU A 145 10.90 4.19 3.06
N ALA A 146 11.16 3.96 4.34
CA ALA A 146 11.96 4.87 5.15
C ALA A 146 13.39 4.99 4.62
N ASP A 147 14.01 3.89 4.22
CA ASP A 147 15.33 3.89 3.58
C ASP A 147 15.31 4.66 2.23
N ALA A 148 14.23 4.51 1.45
CA ALA A 148 14.04 5.31 0.25
C ALA A 148 13.96 6.81 0.57
N PHE A 149 13.24 7.22 1.60
CA PHE A 149 13.17 8.63 2.01
C PHE A 149 14.52 9.17 2.46
N LYS A 150 15.38 8.38 3.08
CA LYS A 150 16.77 8.77 3.35
C LYS A 150 17.50 9.20 2.08
N LYS A 151 17.23 8.53 0.98
CA LYS A 151 17.90 8.78 -0.31
C LYS A 151 17.30 9.94 -1.08
N ILE A 152 15.99 10.19 -0.95
CA ILE A 152 15.25 11.12 -1.81
C ILE A 152 14.79 12.41 -1.12
N HIS A 153 14.88 12.52 0.22
CA HIS A 153 14.32 13.66 0.96
C HIS A 153 14.86 15.02 0.47
N SER A 154 16.12 15.08 0.10
CA SER A 154 16.74 16.34 -0.39
C SER A 154 16.12 16.85 -1.70
N ARG A 155 15.43 15.97 -2.44
CA ARG A 155 14.74 16.33 -3.69
C ARG A 155 13.26 16.68 -3.49
N LEU A 156 12.76 16.53 -2.27
CA LEU A 156 11.37 16.80 -1.91
C LEU A 156 11.27 18.11 -1.14
N PRO A 157 10.59 19.15 -1.69
CA PRO A 157 10.52 20.45 -1.03
C PRO A 157 9.91 20.38 0.37
N GLY A 158 10.62 20.94 1.37
CA GLY A 158 10.17 20.95 2.76
C GLY A 158 10.29 19.62 3.50
N ALA A 159 10.83 18.58 2.87
CA ALA A 159 11.07 17.30 3.55
C ALA A 159 12.04 17.50 4.73
N LEU A 160 11.68 16.94 5.87
CA LEU A 160 12.58 16.91 7.02
C LEU A 160 13.77 16.00 6.75
N THR A 161 14.90 16.28 7.42
CA THR A 161 16.04 15.34 7.40
C THR A 161 15.71 14.09 8.20
N PRO A 162 16.37 12.94 7.95
CA PRO A 162 16.21 11.76 8.78
C PRO A 162 16.39 12.00 10.27
N GLN A 163 17.34 12.88 10.65
CA GLN A 163 17.59 13.27 12.04
C GLN A 163 16.40 13.99 12.67
N GLN A 164 15.74 14.87 11.92
CA GLN A 164 14.53 15.56 12.36
C GLN A 164 13.33 14.61 12.46
N ILE A 165 13.23 13.62 11.57
CA ILE A 165 12.16 12.61 11.60
C ILE A 165 12.29 11.73 12.84
N MET A 166 13.49 11.30 13.23
CA MET A 166 13.71 10.37 14.33
C MET A 166 13.17 10.85 15.68
N VAL A 167 12.97 12.15 15.85
CA VAL A 167 12.45 12.76 17.09
C VAL A 167 10.95 13.08 17.03
N LEU A 168 10.29 12.77 15.91
CA LEU A 168 8.85 12.97 15.80
C LEU A 168 8.07 12.00 16.69
N PRO A 169 6.96 12.45 17.30
CA PRO A 169 6.07 11.56 18.03
C PRO A 169 5.38 10.59 17.08
N ASN A 170 5.04 9.42 17.59
CA ASN A 170 4.28 8.41 16.85
C ASN A 170 4.95 7.89 15.58
N LEU A 171 6.28 8.01 15.48
CA LEU A 171 7.03 7.44 14.36
C LEU A 171 6.93 5.92 14.34
N HIS A 172 6.79 5.33 13.14
CA HIS A 172 6.77 3.88 13.00
C HIS A 172 8.10 3.25 13.43
N PRO A 173 8.11 2.21 14.27
CA PRO A 173 9.35 1.60 14.77
C PRO A 173 10.30 1.14 13.64
N SER A 174 9.78 0.53 12.59
CA SER A 174 10.58 0.07 11.45
C SER A 174 11.17 1.22 10.64
N ALA A 175 10.48 2.36 10.58
CA ALA A 175 11.04 3.58 10.00
C ALA A 175 12.22 4.11 10.84
N LEU A 176 12.08 4.11 12.16
CA LEU A 176 13.16 4.50 13.06
C LEU A 176 14.39 3.60 12.87
N LEU A 177 14.20 2.28 12.73
CA LEU A 177 15.31 1.36 12.44
C LEU A 177 16.05 1.75 11.16
N ALA A 178 15.33 2.02 10.08
CA ALA A 178 15.92 2.42 8.81
C ALA A 178 16.69 3.73 8.93
N PHE A 179 16.15 4.75 9.62
CA PHE A 179 16.81 6.03 9.80
C PHE A 179 18.08 5.93 10.65
N ARG A 180 18.12 4.97 11.58
CA ARG A 180 19.33 4.67 12.38
C ARG A 180 20.37 3.83 11.64
N GLY A 181 20.06 3.34 10.45
CA GLY A 181 20.92 2.44 9.71
C GLY A 181 20.92 1.00 10.20
N ASN A 182 19.92 0.60 10.99
CA ASN A 182 19.73 -0.78 11.41
C ASN A 182 19.25 -1.64 10.23
N PRO A 183 19.54 -2.97 10.21
CA PRO A 183 19.08 -3.84 9.15
C PRO A 183 17.56 -3.96 9.09
N ILE A 184 17.08 -4.38 7.94
CA ILE A 184 15.66 -4.65 7.69
C ILE A 184 15.15 -5.75 8.66
N PRO A 185 13.97 -5.55 9.29
CA PRO A 185 13.40 -6.52 10.21
C PRO A 185 12.88 -7.77 9.51
#